data_aea3e386ed467e9de0dcf070e4245fc9
#
_entry.id   aea3e386ed467e9de0dcf070e4245fc9
#
_cell.length_a   1.000
_cell.length_b   1.000
_cell.length_c   1.000
_cell.angle_alpha   90.00
_cell.angle_beta   90.00
_cell.angle_gamma   90.00
#
_symmetry.space_group_name_H-M   'P 1'
#
loop_
_entity.id
_entity.type
_entity.pdbx_description
1 polymer ?
#
loop_
_entity_poly.entity_id
_entity_poly.type
_entity_poly.pdbx_seq_one_letter_code
_entity_poly.pdbx_strand_id
1 'polypeptide(L)'
;MLTIYGVYRSRASRVYWMAEELGLEFQSVPVLQARRLADPLAPEAPLNTHSPDFIAVNPMAQIPSIRDGDLVMHESLAINLYLARRHGGPLSGQTVEEDGLLTMWTVWAAAEVEPQTVKIVLTYDNELENSDGGQETIAVACRSLRRPLAVLESHLAGRQWIVGDRFTVADLNLAEVLRYAQSEEALFDAHPNVKAWIERCQSRPAYRAMQATRGREPIEI
;
A
#
# COMPACT_ATOMS: atom_id res chain seq x y z
N MET A 1 -5.65 -0.33 22.20
CA MET A 1 -5.06 -1.40 21.39
C MET A 1 -5.47 -1.15 19.95
N LEU A 2 -4.52 -1.17 19.03
CA LEU A 2 -4.77 -1.00 17.60
C LEU A 2 -5.47 -2.24 17.03
N THR A 3 -6.56 -2.05 16.29
CA THR A 3 -7.22 -3.12 15.51
C THR A 3 -7.11 -2.79 14.03
N ILE A 4 -6.67 -3.73 13.22
CA ILE A 4 -6.54 -3.59 11.76
C ILE A 4 -7.56 -4.51 11.09
N TYR A 5 -8.48 -3.94 10.31
CA TYR A 5 -9.48 -4.64 9.52
C TYR A 5 -8.98 -4.80 8.09
N GLY A 6 -8.80 -6.05 7.66
CA GLY A 6 -8.33 -6.37 6.32
C GLY A 6 -7.52 -7.66 6.26
N VAL A 7 -7.04 -7.99 5.07
CA VAL A 7 -6.18 -9.15 4.80
C VAL A 7 -4.86 -8.69 4.20
N TYR A 8 -3.78 -9.44 4.41
CA TYR A 8 -2.45 -9.09 3.91
C TYR A 8 -2.38 -9.04 2.38
N ARG A 9 -3.22 -9.83 1.69
CA ARG A 9 -3.35 -9.82 0.22
C ARG A 9 -4.22 -8.68 -0.31
N SER A 10 -4.18 -7.53 0.38
CA SER A 10 -4.88 -6.30 -0.01
C SER A 10 -4.02 -5.07 0.27
N ARG A 11 -4.58 -3.87 0.13
CA ARG A 11 -3.96 -2.63 0.58
C ARG A 11 -3.71 -2.57 2.09
N ALA A 12 -4.28 -3.50 2.88
CA ALA A 12 -3.98 -3.60 4.30
C ALA A 12 -2.51 -3.99 4.56
N SER A 13 -1.80 -4.59 3.57
CA SER A 13 -0.35 -4.85 3.65
C SER A 13 0.44 -3.61 4.06
N ARG A 14 0.02 -2.43 3.61
CA ARG A 14 0.64 -1.13 3.94
C ARG A 14 0.58 -0.84 5.43
N VAL A 15 -0.58 -1.10 6.03
CA VAL A 15 -0.83 -0.85 7.47
C VAL A 15 -0.15 -1.91 8.32
N TYR A 16 -0.16 -3.16 7.89
CA TYR A 16 0.59 -4.23 8.55
C TYR A 16 2.09 -3.96 8.53
N TRP A 17 2.65 -3.56 7.39
CA TRP A 17 4.06 -3.17 7.32
C TRP A 17 4.38 -2.00 8.25
N MET A 18 3.51 -0.97 8.29
CA MET A 18 3.69 0.17 9.21
C MET A 18 3.67 -0.28 10.67
N ALA A 19 2.75 -1.16 11.06
CA ALA A 19 2.66 -1.67 12.42
C ALA A 19 3.92 -2.46 12.80
N GLU A 20 4.44 -3.29 11.90
CA GLU A 20 5.71 -4.01 12.08
C GLU A 20 6.91 -3.06 12.20
N GLU A 21 7.00 -2.00 11.38
CA GLU A 21 8.08 -1.00 11.46
C GLU A 21 8.08 -0.23 12.78
N LEU A 22 6.91 0.00 13.34
CA LEU A 22 6.73 0.70 14.61
C LEU A 22 6.79 -0.25 15.82
N GLY A 23 6.86 -1.57 15.61
CA GLY A 23 6.83 -2.57 16.68
C GLY A 23 5.54 -2.54 17.49
N LEU A 24 4.40 -2.26 16.83
CA LEU A 24 3.11 -2.16 17.50
C LEU A 24 2.47 -3.52 17.72
N GLU A 25 1.90 -3.73 18.91
CA GLU A 25 0.94 -4.79 19.14
C GLU A 25 -0.41 -4.41 18.53
N PHE A 26 -1.00 -5.30 17.76
CA PHE A 26 -2.29 -5.08 17.12
C PHE A 26 -3.14 -6.35 17.07
N GLN A 27 -4.45 -6.15 17.00
CA GLN A 27 -5.41 -7.20 16.67
C GLN A 27 -5.67 -7.15 15.16
N SER A 28 -5.48 -8.27 14.47
CA SER A 28 -5.90 -8.42 13.07
C SER A 28 -7.32 -8.98 13.02
N VAL A 29 -8.20 -8.29 12.30
CA VAL A 29 -9.54 -8.77 11.98
C VAL A 29 -9.61 -8.98 10.46
N PRO A 30 -9.52 -10.25 10.00
CA PRO A 30 -9.61 -10.55 8.58
C PRO A 30 -10.96 -10.12 8.01
N VAL A 31 -10.93 -9.23 7.01
CA VAL A 31 -12.10 -8.81 6.25
C VAL A 31 -11.80 -9.06 4.78
N LEU A 32 -12.58 -9.94 4.17
CA LEU A 32 -12.38 -10.33 2.78
C LEU A 32 -12.98 -9.29 1.82
N GLN A 33 -12.42 -9.21 0.63
CA GLN A 33 -13.04 -8.41 -0.43
C GLN A 33 -14.26 -9.16 -0.98
N ALA A 34 -15.47 -8.60 -0.84
CA ALA A 34 -16.74 -9.22 -1.28
C ALA A 34 -16.68 -9.73 -2.73
N ARG A 35 -15.97 -9.01 -3.62
CA ARG A 35 -15.79 -9.39 -5.03
C ARG A 35 -15.07 -10.74 -5.25
N ARG A 36 -14.44 -11.29 -4.22
CA ARG A 36 -13.73 -12.58 -4.25
C ARG A 36 -14.61 -13.73 -3.76
N LEU A 37 -15.79 -13.44 -3.24
CA LEU A 37 -16.73 -14.43 -2.71
C LEU A 37 -17.83 -14.71 -3.74
N ALA A 38 -18.24 -15.97 -3.85
CA ALA A 38 -19.32 -16.37 -4.74
C ALA A 38 -20.67 -15.74 -4.31
N ASP A 39 -20.94 -15.73 -2.99
CA ASP A 39 -22.08 -15.03 -2.39
C ASP A 39 -21.64 -14.36 -1.08
N PRO A 40 -21.29 -13.06 -1.13
CA PRO A 40 -20.80 -12.33 0.04
C PRO A 40 -21.89 -12.02 1.08
N LEU A 41 -23.18 -12.24 0.74
CA LEU A 41 -24.32 -11.99 1.62
C LEU A 41 -24.95 -13.28 2.16
N ALA A 42 -24.40 -14.45 1.81
CA ALA A 42 -24.85 -15.71 2.39
C ALA A 42 -24.73 -15.70 3.93
N PRO A 43 -25.66 -16.34 4.66
CA PRO A 43 -25.62 -16.34 6.13
C PRO A 43 -24.32 -16.88 6.74
N GLU A 44 -23.66 -17.81 6.04
CA GLU A 44 -22.39 -18.42 6.42
C GLU A 44 -21.16 -17.72 5.81
N ALA A 45 -21.36 -16.65 5.02
CA ALA A 45 -20.25 -15.95 4.42
C ALA A 45 -19.29 -15.39 5.48
N PRO A 46 -17.97 -15.52 5.27
CA PRO A 46 -16.99 -14.93 6.18
C PRO A 46 -17.14 -13.40 6.18
N LEU A 47 -16.63 -12.76 7.25
CA LEU A 47 -16.64 -11.30 7.34
C LEU A 47 -15.96 -10.70 6.11
N ASN A 48 -16.69 -9.85 5.43
CA ASN A 48 -16.25 -9.29 4.16
C ASN A 48 -16.67 -7.82 4.01
N THR A 49 -16.23 -7.16 2.95
CA THR A 49 -16.49 -5.73 2.73
C THR A 49 -17.96 -5.36 2.55
N HIS A 50 -18.86 -6.33 2.30
CA HIS A 50 -20.32 -6.12 2.24
C HIS A 50 -21.04 -6.54 3.53
N SER A 51 -20.34 -7.11 4.50
CA SER A 51 -20.97 -7.47 5.78
C SER A 51 -21.43 -6.21 6.52
N PRO A 52 -22.67 -6.19 7.06
CA PRO A 52 -23.19 -5.02 7.81
C PRO A 52 -22.28 -4.55 8.94
N ASP A 53 -21.67 -5.50 9.66
CA ASP A 53 -20.74 -5.21 10.75
C ASP A 53 -19.50 -4.45 10.25
N PHE A 54 -18.99 -4.78 9.05
CA PHE A 54 -17.86 -4.05 8.49
C PHE A 54 -18.27 -2.71 7.86
N ILE A 55 -19.44 -2.62 7.24
CA ILE A 55 -19.99 -1.36 6.72
C ILE A 55 -20.16 -0.33 7.85
N ALA A 56 -20.51 -0.77 9.06
CA ALA A 56 -20.55 0.08 10.25
C ALA A 56 -19.16 0.62 10.65
N VAL A 57 -18.07 -0.07 10.31
CA VAL A 57 -16.68 0.39 10.50
C VAL A 57 -16.25 1.30 9.35
N ASN A 58 -16.54 0.90 8.11
CA ASN A 58 -16.20 1.67 6.91
C ASN A 58 -17.34 1.68 5.89
N PRO A 59 -18.11 2.78 5.81
CA PRO A 59 -19.22 2.89 4.86
C PRO A 59 -18.82 2.81 3.39
N MET A 60 -17.52 3.01 3.05
CA MET A 60 -17.00 2.83 1.68
C MET A 60 -16.85 1.35 1.30
N ALA A 61 -17.08 0.41 2.24
CA ALA A 61 -16.97 -1.03 2.00
C ALA A 61 -15.58 -1.43 1.43
N GLN A 62 -14.51 -0.82 1.93
CA GLN A 62 -13.13 -1.05 1.47
C GLN A 62 -12.19 -1.31 2.64
N ILE A 63 -11.18 -2.13 2.40
CA ILE A 63 -10.10 -2.41 3.33
C ILE A 63 -8.79 -1.75 2.84
N PRO A 64 -7.88 -1.35 3.78
CA PRO A 64 -7.99 -1.48 5.23
C PRO A 64 -8.83 -0.42 5.90
N SER A 65 -9.24 -0.73 7.13
CA SER A 65 -9.63 0.26 8.14
C SER A 65 -8.91 -0.05 9.45
N ILE A 66 -8.78 0.92 10.32
CA ILE A 66 -8.27 0.71 11.68
C ILE A 66 -9.25 1.24 12.73
N ARG A 67 -9.14 0.69 13.94
CA ARG A 67 -9.64 1.29 15.18
C ARG A 67 -8.48 1.45 16.15
N ASP A 68 -8.29 2.66 16.65
CA ASP A 68 -7.29 2.97 17.67
C ASP A 68 -7.99 3.74 18.81
N GLY A 69 -8.35 3.02 19.88
CA GLY A 69 -9.29 3.51 20.89
C GLY A 69 -10.66 3.80 20.26
N ASP A 70 -11.13 5.02 20.38
CA ASP A 70 -12.41 5.47 19.80
C ASP A 70 -12.27 5.96 18.35
N LEU A 71 -11.04 6.18 17.88
CA LEU A 71 -10.80 6.63 16.52
C LEU A 71 -10.97 5.48 15.53
N VAL A 72 -11.79 5.68 14.52
CA VAL A 72 -11.90 4.81 13.35
C VAL A 72 -11.38 5.57 12.13
N MET A 73 -10.48 4.95 11.38
CA MET A 73 -9.92 5.53 10.16
C MET A 73 -9.93 4.53 9.02
N HIS A 74 -10.07 5.04 7.82
CA HIS A 74 -9.83 4.34 6.56
C HIS A 74 -8.87 5.16 5.69
N GLU A 75 -8.57 4.72 4.44
CA GLU A 75 -7.49 5.20 3.59
C GLU A 75 -6.10 4.78 4.09
N SER A 76 -5.57 3.70 3.51
CA SER A 76 -4.33 3.04 3.96
C SER A 76 -3.15 3.98 4.10
N LEU A 77 -2.99 4.94 3.17
CA LEU A 77 -1.87 5.88 3.18
C LEU A 77 -2.04 6.94 4.27
N ALA A 78 -3.28 7.38 4.53
CA ALA A 78 -3.61 8.32 5.62
C ALA A 78 -3.46 7.64 6.99
N ILE A 79 -3.87 6.37 7.10
CA ILE A 79 -3.65 5.55 8.30
C ILE A 79 -2.15 5.51 8.65
N ASN A 80 -1.30 5.28 7.67
CA ASN A 80 0.15 5.22 7.90
C ASN A 80 0.72 6.57 8.35
N LEU A 81 0.27 7.69 7.77
CA LEU A 81 0.65 9.03 8.24
C LEU A 81 0.22 9.25 9.70
N TYR A 82 -0.99 8.84 10.04
CA TYR A 82 -1.50 8.92 11.41
C TYR A 82 -0.65 8.10 12.38
N LEU A 83 -0.39 6.82 12.05
CA LEU A 83 0.39 5.92 12.91
C LEU A 83 1.82 6.42 13.10
N ALA A 84 2.48 6.88 12.02
CA ALA A 84 3.81 7.50 12.11
C ALA A 84 3.81 8.68 13.08
N ARG A 85 2.85 9.58 12.95
CA ARG A 85 2.76 10.78 13.79
C ARG A 85 2.41 10.46 15.24
N ARG A 86 1.49 9.53 15.46
CA ARG A 86 1.04 9.13 16.80
C ARG A 86 2.14 8.46 17.61
N HIS A 87 2.93 7.60 16.99
CA HIS A 87 3.99 6.83 17.66
C HIS A 87 5.37 7.48 17.57
N GLY A 88 5.54 8.45 16.70
CA GLY A 88 6.78 9.21 16.56
C GLY A 88 7.95 8.40 15.98
N GLY A 89 9.15 8.77 16.36
CA GLY A 89 10.37 8.11 15.91
C GLY A 89 10.79 8.47 14.48
N PRO A 90 11.64 7.64 13.86
CA PRO A 90 12.24 7.97 12.56
C PRO A 90 11.25 7.97 11.39
N LEU A 91 10.08 7.32 11.54
CA LEU A 91 9.07 7.26 10.47
C LEU A 91 8.24 8.53 10.32
N SER A 92 8.16 9.35 11.37
CA SER A 92 7.44 10.63 11.35
C SER A 92 8.34 11.81 10.97
N GLY A 93 7.72 12.93 10.61
CA GLY A 93 8.41 14.21 10.47
C GLY A 93 8.95 14.70 11.81
N GLN A 94 10.13 15.26 11.80
CA GLN A 94 10.77 15.87 12.97
C GLN A 94 10.53 17.39 13.03
N THR A 95 10.09 17.97 11.92
CA THR A 95 9.68 19.37 11.80
C THR A 95 8.35 19.47 11.03
N VAL A 96 7.73 20.65 11.07
CA VAL A 96 6.51 20.93 10.30
C VAL A 96 6.76 20.83 8.79
N GLU A 97 7.95 21.23 8.34
CA GLU A 97 8.36 21.15 6.93
C GLU A 97 8.51 19.69 6.49
N GLU A 98 9.13 18.84 7.31
CA GLU A 98 9.17 17.39 7.02
C GLU A 98 7.77 16.79 6.98
N ASP A 99 6.91 17.08 7.94
CA ASP A 99 5.50 16.63 7.92
C ASP A 99 4.79 17.06 6.63
N GLY A 100 5.04 18.27 6.17
CA GLY A 100 4.54 18.76 4.89
C GLY A 100 5.03 17.94 3.71
N LEU A 101 6.33 17.61 3.68
CA LEU A 101 6.93 16.78 2.63
C LEU A 101 6.42 15.34 2.68
N LEU A 102 6.28 14.73 3.86
CA LEU A 102 5.70 13.39 4.02
C LEU A 102 4.27 13.34 3.49
N THR A 103 3.47 14.36 3.79
CA THR A 103 2.10 14.48 3.30
C THR A 103 2.08 14.68 1.79
N MET A 104 2.93 15.58 1.25
CA MET A 104 3.03 15.84 -0.18
C MET A 104 3.36 14.57 -0.98
N TRP A 105 4.39 13.82 -0.59
CA TRP A 105 4.78 12.60 -1.29
C TRP A 105 3.71 11.50 -1.15
N THR A 106 3.04 11.41 -0.01
CA THR A 106 1.93 10.47 0.19
C THR A 106 0.74 10.79 -0.71
N VAL A 107 0.33 12.08 -0.79
CA VAL A 107 -0.76 12.52 -1.66
C VAL A 107 -0.36 12.36 -3.13
N TRP A 108 0.88 12.69 -3.49
CA TRP A 108 1.41 12.47 -4.83
C TRP A 108 1.36 10.99 -5.22
N ALA A 109 1.75 10.07 -4.32
CA ALA A 109 1.65 8.63 -4.56
C ALA A 109 0.20 8.20 -4.84
N ALA A 110 -0.76 8.71 -4.05
CA ALA A 110 -2.17 8.40 -4.19
C ALA A 110 -2.79 8.94 -5.49
N ALA A 111 -2.39 10.16 -5.90
CA ALA A 111 -3.03 10.87 -7.01
C ALA A 111 -2.36 10.60 -8.36
N GLU A 112 -1.03 10.55 -8.40
CA GLU A 112 -0.27 10.49 -9.66
C GLU A 112 0.19 9.05 -10.00
N VAL A 113 0.43 8.21 -9.00
CA VAL A 113 1.04 6.89 -9.19
C VAL A 113 0.03 5.76 -9.04
N GLU A 114 -0.69 5.71 -7.91
CA GLU A 114 -1.57 4.58 -7.58
C GLU A 114 -2.67 4.32 -8.62
N PRO A 115 -3.32 5.32 -9.24
CA PRO A 115 -4.35 5.06 -10.24
C PRO A 115 -3.84 4.25 -11.44
N GLN A 116 -2.54 4.32 -11.73
CA GLN A 116 -1.93 3.56 -12.83
C GLN A 116 -1.41 2.20 -12.36
N THR A 117 -0.73 2.15 -11.22
CA THR A 117 -0.19 0.88 -10.69
C THR A 117 -1.31 -0.10 -10.34
N VAL A 118 -2.48 0.39 -9.90
CA VAL A 118 -3.68 -0.44 -9.65
C VAL A 118 -4.21 -1.08 -10.93
N LYS A 119 -4.18 -0.39 -12.07
CA LYS A 119 -4.58 -0.99 -13.36
C LYS A 119 -3.68 -2.17 -13.70
N ILE A 120 -2.37 -2.03 -13.50
CA ILE A 120 -1.41 -3.09 -13.76
C ILE A 120 -1.72 -4.30 -12.86
N VAL A 121 -1.71 -4.12 -11.53
CA VAL A 121 -1.91 -5.24 -10.62
C VAL A 121 -3.27 -5.92 -10.80
N LEU A 122 -4.35 -5.17 -11.09
CA LEU A 122 -5.66 -5.77 -11.33
C LEU A 122 -5.72 -6.55 -12.65
N THR A 123 -4.97 -6.14 -13.66
CA THR A 123 -4.86 -6.90 -14.92
C THR A 123 -4.20 -8.26 -14.66
N TYR A 124 -3.13 -8.31 -13.87
CA TYR A 124 -2.50 -9.56 -13.44
C TYR A 124 -3.37 -10.38 -12.48
N ASP A 125 -3.98 -9.75 -11.48
CA ASP A 125 -4.88 -10.43 -10.52
C ASP A 125 -6.10 -11.10 -11.18
N ASN A 126 -6.51 -10.61 -12.36
CA ASN A 126 -7.61 -11.18 -13.14
C ASN A 126 -7.13 -12.06 -14.33
N GLU A 127 -5.83 -12.38 -14.39
CA GLU A 127 -5.22 -13.22 -15.44
C GLU A 127 -5.48 -12.69 -16.88
N LEU A 128 -5.53 -11.35 -17.03
CA LEU A 128 -5.80 -10.67 -18.29
C LEU A 128 -4.55 -10.13 -18.99
N GLU A 129 -3.37 -10.29 -18.43
CA GLU A 129 -2.09 -9.75 -18.93
C GLU A 129 -1.72 -10.25 -20.34
N ASN A 130 -2.25 -11.41 -20.73
CA ASN A 130 -2.02 -12.00 -22.06
C ASN A 130 -3.14 -11.69 -23.06
N SER A 131 -4.21 -11.00 -22.65
CA SER A 131 -5.27 -10.56 -23.57
C SER A 131 -4.92 -9.23 -24.23
N ASP A 132 -5.44 -8.97 -25.44
CA ASP A 132 -5.21 -7.71 -26.16
C ASP A 132 -5.61 -6.49 -25.31
N GLY A 133 -6.76 -6.56 -24.62
CA GLY A 133 -7.26 -5.50 -23.75
C GLY A 133 -6.42 -5.31 -22.49
N GLY A 134 -5.90 -6.40 -21.93
CA GLY A 134 -5.00 -6.36 -20.77
C GLY A 134 -3.65 -5.76 -21.13
N GLN A 135 -3.06 -6.17 -22.24
CA GLN A 135 -1.80 -5.63 -22.75
C GLN A 135 -1.91 -4.12 -23.03
N GLU A 136 -2.99 -3.67 -23.67
CA GLU A 136 -3.22 -2.24 -23.90
C GLU A 136 -3.41 -1.48 -22.57
N THR A 137 -4.13 -2.06 -21.61
CA THR A 137 -4.31 -1.47 -20.27
C THR A 137 -2.96 -1.27 -19.57
N ILE A 138 -2.11 -2.30 -19.56
CA ILE A 138 -0.76 -2.25 -18.99
C ILE A 138 0.09 -1.20 -19.73
N ALA A 139 0.09 -1.23 -21.06
CA ALA A 139 0.87 -0.31 -21.88
C ALA A 139 0.47 1.16 -21.62
N VAL A 140 -0.84 1.46 -21.52
CA VAL A 140 -1.34 2.81 -21.19
C VAL A 140 -0.89 3.22 -19.78
N ALA A 141 -1.02 2.33 -18.81
CA ALA A 141 -0.61 2.60 -17.43
C ALA A 141 0.91 2.86 -17.35
N CYS A 142 1.73 2.04 -17.99
CA CYS A 142 3.18 2.23 -18.05
C CYS A 142 3.56 3.55 -18.74
N ARG A 143 2.89 3.92 -19.83
CA ARG A 143 3.10 5.24 -20.48
C ARG A 143 2.80 6.39 -19.53
N SER A 144 1.71 6.28 -18.76
CA SER A 144 1.31 7.30 -17.77
C SER A 144 2.28 7.41 -16.60
N LEU A 145 2.91 6.29 -16.20
CA LEU A 145 3.91 6.26 -15.12
C LEU A 145 5.26 6.86 -15.50
N ARG A 146 5.58 7.02 -16.79
CA ARG A 146 6.90 7.53 -17.21
C ARG A 146 7.25 8.88 -16.58
N ARG A 147 6.30 9.82 -16.57
CA ARG A 147 6.53 11.15 -15.99
C ARG A 147 6.69 11.09 -14.47
N PRO A 148 5.78 10.48 -13.70
CA PRO A 148 5.97 10.30 -12.27
C PRO A 148 7.31 9.62 -11.92
N LEU A 149 7.66 8.54 -12.61
CA LEU A 149 8.93 7.84 -12.34
C LEU A 149 10.16 8.67 -12.69
N ALA A 150 10.14 9.45 -13.77
CA ALA A 150 11.24 10.36 -14.09
C ALA A 150 11.42 11.46 -13.02
N VAL A 151 10.33 11.95 -12.42
CA VAL A 151 10.40 12.88 -11.28
C VAL A 151 11.03 12.21 -10.07
N LEU A 152 10.58 10.99 -9.75
CA LEU A 152 11.11 10.24 -8.63
C LEU A 152 12.57 9.83 -8.84
N GLU A 153 12.94 9.41 -10.05
CA GLU A 153 14.32 9.08 -10.44
C GLU A 153 15.26 10.27 -10.21
N SER A 154 14.85 11.45 -10.65
CA SER A 154 15.61 12.68 -10.46
C SER A 154 15.70 13.07 -8.98
N HIS A 155 14.61 12.90 -8.23
CA HIS A 155 14.56 13.19 -6.80
C HIS A 155 15.53 12.29 -6.00
N LEU A 156 15.59 11.01 -6.38
CA LEU A 156 16.44 10.01 -5.71
C LEU A 156 17.91 10.06 -6.17
N ALA A 157 18.27 10.89 -7.16
CA ALA A 157 19.66 11.05 -7.57
C ALA A 157 20.51 11.58 -6.41
N GLY A 158 21.42 10.74 -5.90
CA GLY A 158 22.25 11.04 -4.74
C GLY A 158 21.53 10.99 -3.38
N ARG A 159 20.29 10.51 -3.33
CA ARG A 159 19.51 10.32 -2.10
C ARG A 159 19.24 8.84 -1.83
N GLN A 160 19.20 8.48 -0.57
CA GLN A 160 18.81 7.14 -0.16
C GLN A 160 17.31 7.03 0.12
N TRP A 161 16.65 8.12 0.54
CA TRP A 161 15.28 8.17 1.00
C TRP A 161 14.52 9.35 0.43
N ILE A 162 13.19 9.27 0.47
CA ILE A 162 12.30 10.29 -0.09
C ILE A 162 12.37 11.60 0.68
N VAL A 163 12.40 11.55 2.02
CA VAL A 163 12.45 12.73 2.88
C VAL A 163 13.57 12.58 3.89
N GLY A 164 14.46 13.57 3.93
CA GLY A 164 15.61 13.55 4.83
C GLY A 164 16.63 12.47 4.46
N ASP A 165 17.32 11.95 5.47
CA ASP A 165 18.41 10.98 5.37
C ASP A 165 18.07 9.61 5.99
N ARG A 166 16.81 9.37 6.28
CA ARG A 166 16.28 8.17 6.94
C ARG A 166 15.03 7.63 6.25
N PHE A 167 14.74 6.34 6.47
CA PHE A 167 13.49 5.73 6.07
C PHE A 167 12.31 6.36 6.82
N THR A 168 11.28 6.79 6.10
CA THR A 168 10.09 7.46 6.63
C THR A 168 8.80 6.82 6.11
N VAL A 169 7.67 7.30 6.61
CA VAL A 169 6.33 6.89 6.12
C VAL A 169 6.14 7.19 4.63
N ALA A 170 6.82 8.22 4.09
CA ALA A 170 6.75 8.51 2.65
C ALA A 170 7.37 7.39 1.83
N ASP A 171 8.52 6.85 2.27
CA ASP A 171 9.17 5.71 1.63
C ASP A 171 8.26 4.47 1.66
N LEU A 172 7.68 4.16 2.81
CA LEU A 172 6.78 3.02 2.98
C LEU A 172 5.55 3.13 2.07
N ASN A 173 4.87 4.28 2.11
CA ASN A 173 3.67 4.52 1.34
C ASN A 173 3.93 4.42 -0.17
N LEU A 174 4.98 5.08 -0.64
CA LEU A 174 5.31 5.12 -2.06
C LEU A 174 5.84 3.77 -2.57
N ALA A 175 6.67 3.07 -1.79
CA ALA A 175 7.16 1.73 -2.14
C ALA A 175 6.03 0.72 -2.31
N GLU A 176 5.01 0.75 -1.42
CA GLU A 176 3.85 -0.14 -1.52
C GLU A 176 2.90 0.22 -2.67
N VAL A 177 2.82 1.49 -3.05
CA VAL A 177 2.08 1.90 -4.24
C VAL A 177 2.80 1.43 -5.51
N LEU A 178 4.12 1.59 -5.59
CA LEU A 178 4.91 1.16 -6.75
C LEU A 178 5.05 -0.36 -6.86
N ARG A 179 4.95 -1.09 -5.75
CA ARG A 179 4.96 -2.56 -5.76
C ARG A 179 3.95 -3.16 -6.73
N TYR A 180 2.83 -2.51 -6.93
CA TYR A 180 1.78 -2.97 -7.86
C TYR A 180 2.19 -2.95 -9.34
N ALA A 181 3.28 -2.25 -9.69
CA ALA A 181 3.79 -2.20 -11.05
C ALA A 181 5.10 -3.01 -11.21
N GLN A 182 5.60 -3.69 -10.18
CA GLN A 182 6.89 -4.38 -10.24
C GLN A 182 6.93 -5.58 -11.22
N SER A 183 5.78 -6.09 -11.67
CA SER A 183 5.70 -7.03 -12.80
C SER A 183 6.22 -6.44 -14.11
N GLU A 184 6.23 -5.11 -14.25
CA GLU A 184 6.74 -4.39 -15.42
C GLU A 184 8.23 -4.03 -15.23
N GLU A 185 9.10 -5.03 -15.28
CA GLU A 185 10.54 -4.89 -15.00
C GLU A 185 11.20 -3.78 -15.83
N ALA A 186 10.88 -3.67 -17.11
CA ALA A 186 11.43 -2.66 -18.01
C ALA A 186 11.14 -1.21 -17.54
N LEU A 187 10.04 -1.01 -16.81
CA LEU A 187 9.70 0.28 -16.23
C LEU A 187 10.69 0.69 -15.14
N PHE A 188 11.14 -0.26 -14.33
CA PHE A 188 12.11 -0.03 -13.26
C PHE A 188 13.57 -0.05 -13.77
N ASP A 189 13.87 -0.86 -14.78
CA ASP A 189 15.20 -0.86 -15.42
C ASP A 189 15.53 0.48 -16.07
N ALA A 190 14.51 1.19 -16.57
CA ALA A 190 14.66 2.55 -17.08
C ALA A 190 14.86 3.62 -15.98
N HIS A 191 14.68 3.26 -14.69
CA HIS A 191 14.76 4.17 -13.53
C HIS A 191 15.60 3.55 -12.40
N PRO A 192 16.94 3.46 -12.56
CA PRO A 192 17.81 2.71 -11.66
C PRO A 192 17.85 3.22 -10.21
N ASN A 193 17.69 4.54 -9.97
CA ASN A 193 17.61 5.08 -8.61
C ASN A 193 16.32 4.65 -7.92
N VAL A 194 15.20 4.65 -8.65
CA VAL A 194 13.90 4.15 -8.15
C VAL A 194 13.98 2.66 -7.85
N LYS A 195 14.58 1.87 -8.77
CA LYS A 195 14.78 0.43 -8.58
C LYS A 195 15.60 0.15 -7.31
N ALA A 196 16.76 0.77 -7.18
CA ALA A 196 17.62 0.59 -6.02
C ALA A 196 16.95 1.05 -4.70
N TRP A 197 16.15 2.11 -4.76
CA TRP A 197 15.43 2.60 -3.59
C TRP A 197 14.30 1.64 -3.18
N ILE A 198 13.49 1.12 -4.09
CA ILE A 198 12.40 0.19 -3.74
C ILE A 198 12.96 -1.12 -3.21
N GLU A 199 14.07 -1.63 -3.77
CA GLU A 199 14.78 -2.80 -3.25
C GLU A 199 15.26 -2.57 -1.82
N ARG A 200 15.80 -1.38 -1.52
CA ARG A 200 16.21 -0.98 -0.18
C ARG A 200 15.02 -0.95 0.78
N CYS A 201 13.89 -0.39 0.39
CA CYS A 201 12.66 -0.41 1.18
C CYS A 201 12.22 -1.85 1.49
N GLN A 202 12.22 -2.70 0.46
CA GLN A 202 11.77 -4.09 0.57
C GLN A 202 12.78 -5.02 1.26
N SER A 203 14.02 -4.60 1.41
CA SER A 203 15.02 -5.34 2.19
C SER A 203 14.82 -5.24 3.70
N ARG A 204 13.97 -4.34 4.17
CA ARG A 204 13.74 -4.10 5.61
C ARG A 204 13.13 -5.32 6.30
N PRO A 205 13.55 -5.64 7.55
CA PRO A 205 13.03 -6.80 8.28
C PRO A 205 11.49 -6.79 8.42
N ALA A 206 10.90 -5.64 8.73
CA ALA A 206 9.46 -5.47 8.88
C ALA A 206 8.69 -5.75 7.58
N TYR A 207 9.22 -5.28 6.42
CA TYR A 207 8.64 -5.62 5.13
C TYR A 207 8.67 -7.14 4.87
N ARG A 208 9.81 -7.79 5.13
CA ARG A 208 9.96 -9.23 4.95
C ARG A 208 9.03 -10.04 5.87
N ALA A 209 8.85 -9.61 7.12
CA ALA A 209 7.92 -10.23 8.06
C ALA A 209 6.47 -10.12 7.56
N MET A 210 6.06 -8.93 7.12
CA MET A 210 4.76 -8.70 6.52
C MET A 210 4.55 -9.57 5.27
N GLN A 211 5.52 -9.62 4.36
CA GLN A 211 5.45 -10.45 3.14
C GLN A 211 5.41 -11.95 3.45
N ALA A 212 6.14 -12.41 4.46
CA ALA A 212 6.09 -13.80 4.90
C ALA A 212 4.69 -14.18 5.41
N THR A 213 4.03 -13.28 6.13
CA THR A 213 2.64 -13.48 6.59
C THR A 213 1.67 -13.45 5.41
N ARG A 214 1.81 -12.48 4.51
CA ARG A 214 1.05 -12.40 3.26
C ARG A 214 1.18 -13.68 2.41
N GLY A 215 2.38 -14.26 2.33
CA GLY A 215 2.64 -15.49 1.58
C GLY A 215 1.91 -16.72 2.14
N ARG A 216 1.61 -16.71 3.44
CA ARG A 216 0.88 -17.78 4.14
C ARG A 216 -0.64 -17.62 4.11
N GLU A 217 -1.14 -16.42 3.77
CA GLU A 217 -2.59 -16.24 3.57
C GLU A 217 -3.08 -17.09 2.39
N PRO A 218 -4.23 -17.76 2.53
CA PRO A 218 -4.85 -18.46 1.41
C PRO A 218 -5.08 -17.52 0.21
N ILE A 219 -4.87 -18.04 -0.99
CA ILE A 219 -5.15 -17.29 -2.24
C ILE A 219 -6.64 -17.29 -2.55
N GLU A 220 -7.30 -18.36 -2.17
CA GLU A 220 -8.72 -18.64 -2.39
C GLU A 220 -9.53 -18.26 -1.14
N ILE A 221 -9.69 -17.00 -0.88
CA ILE A 221 -10.72 -16.51 0.02
C ILE A 221 -11.25 -15.19 -0.53
#